data_74465c1cc9ee4d6c79e49a7a6ee61c84
#
_entry.id   74465c1cc9ee4d6c79e49a7a6ee61c84
#
_cell.length_a   1.000
_cell.length_b   1.000
_cell.length_c   1.000
_cell.angle_alpha   90.00
_cell.angle_beta   90.00
_cell.angle_gamma   90.00
#
_symmetry.space_group_name_H-M   'P 1'
#
loop_
_entity.id
_entity.type
_entity.pdbx_description
1 polymer ?
#
loop_
_entity_poly.entity_id
_entity_poly.type
_entity_poly.pdbx_seq_one_letter_code
_entity_poly.pdbx_strand_id
1 'polypeptide(L)'
;MSTFASQNESKQSMKLNDIAEFVTDKISSSGISLDRYVTTDSLLQNRRGRETAQNLPPMPCALTHYRRGDVLVANIRPYLKKVWYADSEGGCSSDVLAFRVKNGHCPSFLYTVLMQDAFFDYAMSGAKGSKMPRGDKDQIMRYELPIFTPLEEENIGNMMVDIMSKINVNRQINDNLEAMAKQLYDYWFVQFDFLNEEGKPYKSSGGAMVWNEKLKREIPKGWNF
;
A
#
# COMPACT_ATOMS: atom_id res chain seq x y z
N MET A 1 -27.80 -47.29 15.50
CA MET A 1 -28.24 -45.90 15.55
C MET A 1 -27.24 -45.18 16.44
N SER A 2 -26.25 -44.54 15.83
CA SER A 2 -25.21 -43.79 16.53
C SER A 2 -25.48 -42.31 16.28
N THR A 3 -25.88 -41.64 17.37
CA THR A 3 -26.18 -40.22 17.43
C THR A 3 -24.86 -39.47 17.36
N PHE A 4 -24.59 -38.82 16.24
CA PHE A 4 -23.56 -37.78 16.17
C PHE A 4 -24.06 -36.58 16.93
N ALA A 5 -23.61 -36.44 18.19
CA ALA A 5 -23.75 -35.20 18.93
C ALA A 5 -22.89 -34.14 18.24
N SER A 6 -23.52 -33.17 17.63
CA SER A 6 -22.87 -31.93 17.17
C SER A 6 -22.35 -31.19 18.39
N GLN A 7 -21.06 -31.28 18.65
CA GLN A 7 -20.37 -30.38 19.55
C GLN A 7 -20.38 -29.01 18.91
N ASN A 8 -21.30 -28.16 19.37
CA ASN A 8 -21.22 -26.71 19.17
C ASN A 8 -20.03 -26.22 20.03
N GLU A 9 -18.82 -26.31 19.50
CA GLU A 9 -17.69 -25.60 20.05
C GLU A 9 -18.03 -24.11 19.91
N SER A 10 -18.34 -23.47 21.02
CA SER A 10 -18.39 -22.01 21.11
C SER A 10 -17.01 -21.51 20.65
N LYS A 11 -16.91 -21.03 19.41
CA LYS A 11 -15.69 -20.37 18.92
C LYS A 11 -15.36 -19.24 19.88
N GLN A 12 -14.38 -19.47 20.75
CA GLN A 12 -13.83 -18.41 21.56
C GLN A 12 -13.30 -17.35 20.61
N SER A 13 -13.82 -16.12 20.73
CA SER A 13 -13.36 -14.96 19.98
C SER A 13 -12.74 -13.96 20.93
N MET A 14 -11.75 -13.21 20.46
CA MET A 14 -11.17 -12.05 21.13
C MET A 14 -11.46 -10.80 20.30
N LYS A 15 -11.33 -9.64 20.90
CA LYS A 15 -11.54 -8.37 20.20
C LYS A 15 -10.21 -7.73 19.83
N LEU A 16 -10.22 -6.88 18.84
CA LEU A 16 -9.03 -6.15 18.41
C LEU A 16 -8.38 -5.36 19.57
N ASN A 17 -9.20 -4.79 20.48
CA ASN A 17 -8.69 -4.09 21.66
C ASN A 17 -7.97 -5.01 22.66
N ASP A 18 -8.11 -6.32 22.57
CA ASP A 18 -7.38 -7.25 23.42
C ASP A 18 -5.93 -7.39 22.98
N ILE A 19 -5.68 -7.33 21.66
CA ILE A 19 -4.36 -7.51 21.06
C ILE A 19 -3.65 -6.21 20.61
N ALA A 20 -4.39 -5.11 20.46
CA ALA A 20 -3.84 -3.86 19.96
C ALA A 20 -4.44 -2.64 20.65
N GLU A 21 -3.75 -1.51 20.50
CA GLU A 21 -4.20 -0.19 20.95
C GLU A 21 -3.89 0.87 19.90
N PHE A 22 -4.60 2.00 19.96
CA PHE A 22 -4.24 3.16 19.15
C PHE A 22 -2.99 3.83 19.70
N VAL A 23 -2.07 4.18 18.81
CA VAL A 23 -0.90 4.97 19.16
C VAL A 23 -1.33 6.40 19.55
N THR A 24 -1.00 6.81 20.75
CA THR A 24 -1.30 8.16 21.27
C THR A 24 -0.07 9.06 21.36
N ASP A 25 1.13 8.50 21.26
CA ASP A 25 2.38 9.24 21.25
C ASP A 25 2.37 10.33 20.18
N LYS A 26 2.96 11.48 20.48
CA LYS A 26 3.00 12.63 19.57
C LYS A 26 4.43 13.03 19.23
N ILE A 27 4.60 13.49 18.00
CA ILE A 27 5.84 14.08 17.49
C ILE A 27 5.51 15.39 16.76
N SER A 28 6.43 16.37 16.81
CA SER A 28 6.26 17.61 16.05
C SER A 28 6.44 17.33 14.55
N SER A 29 5.62 17.96 13.72
CA SER A 29 5.84 17.95 12.27
C SER A 29 7.07 18.76 11.84
N SER A 30 7.62 19.61 12.73
CA SER A 30 8.84 20.35 12.47
C SER A 30 10.02 19.39 12.40
N GLY A 31 10.70 19.35 11.24
CA GLY A 31 11.87 18.47 11.04
C GLY A 31 11.53 17.05 10.57
N ILE A 32 10.26 16.70 10.37
CA ILE A 32 9.90 15.45 9.70
C ILE A 32 10.12 15.61 8.18
N SER A 33 10.75 14.62 7.57
CA SER A 33 10.91 14.53 6.11
C SER A 33 9.66 13.92 5.45
N LEU A 34 9.48 14.17 4.15
CA LEU A 34 8.33 13.66 3.38
C LEU A 34 8.23 12.13 3.37
N ASP A 35 9.36 11.45 3.41
CA ASP A 35 9.44 9.97 3.47
C ASP A 35 9.05 9.39 4.83
N ARG A 36 9.04 10.21 5.90
CA ARG A 36 8.62 9.83 7.25
C ARG A 36 7.23 10.35 7.63
N TYR A 37 6.59 11.12 6.75
CA TYR A 37 5.23 11.60 6.96
C TYR A 37 4.22 10.74 6.23
N VAL A 38 3.20 10.25 6.96
CA VAL A 38 2.16 9.39 6.39
C VAL A 38 0.79 10.07 6.46
N THR A 39 0.15 10.19 5.30
CA THR A 39 -1.20 10.72 5.13
C THR A 39 -2.12 9.67 4.52
N THR A 40 -3.42 9.96 4.48
CA THR A 40 -4.37 9.11 3.75
C THR A 40 -4.07 9.05 2.24
N ASP A 41 -3.44 10.10 1.68
CA ASP A 41 -3.11 10.13 0.25
C ASP A 41 -1.85 9.33 -0.05
N SER A 42 -0.84 9.39 0.84
CA SER A 42 0.38 8.59 0.70
C SER A 42 0.20 7.09 0.99
N LEU A 43 -0.89 6.70 1.65
CA LEU A 43 -1.29 5.29 1.73
C LEU A 43 -1.98 4.86 0.45
N LEU A 44 -1.45 3.83 -0.21
CA LEU A 44 -1.94 3.34 -1.49
C LEU A 44 -3.16 2.44 -1.32
N GLN A 45 -4.08 2.52 -2.29
CA GLN A 45 -5.30 1.71 -2.30
C GLN A 45 -4.99 0.22 -2.47
N ASN A 46 -5.95 -0.63 -2.08
CA ASN A 46 -5.89 -2.07 -2.26
C ASN A 46 -4.62 -2.70 -1.64
N ARG A 47 -4.25 -2.26 -0.44
CA ARG A 47 -3.14 -2.82 0.35
C ARG A 47 -1.78 -2.74 -0.37
N ARG A 48 -1.57 -1.72 -1.20
CA ARG A 48 -0.33 -1.57 -1.97
C ARG A 48 0.81 -0.92 -1.17
N GLY A 49 0.61 -0.73 0.14
CA GLY A 49 1.58 -0.07 1.01
C GLY A 49 1.48 1.45 0.96
N ARG A 50 2.61 2.13 0.89
CA ARG A 50 2.66 3.59 0.83
C ARG A 50 3.67 4.10 -0.20
N GLU A 51 3.52 5.35 -0.54
CA GLU A 51 4.50 6.18 -1.25
C GLU A 51 4.94 7.37 -0.38
N THR A 52 5.98 8.06 -0.81
CA THR A 52 6.44 9.28 -0.16
C THR A 52 5.34 10.34 -0.23
N ALA A 53 5.06 11.02 0.89
CA ALA A 53 4.08 12.10 0.92
C ALA A 53 4.50 13.25 0.01
N GLN A 54 3.54 13.87 -0.66
CA GLN A 54 3.82 14.97 -1.59
C GLN A 54 4.05 16.30 -0.84
N ASN A 55 3.39 16.49 0.30
CA ASN A 55 3.45 17.72 1.07
C ASN A 55 3.49 17.42 2.56
N LEU A 56 4.19 18.25 3.32
CA LEU A 56 4.09 18.32 4.78
C LEU A 56 2.88 19.17 5.20
N PRO A 57 2.45 19.09 6.48
CA PRO A 57 1.44 20.00 7.00
C PRO A 57 1.83 21.46 6.74
N PRO A 58 0.89 22.33 6.35
CA PRO A 58 1.19 23.73 6.00
C PRO A 58 1.70 24.57 7.19
N MET A 59 1.41 24.11 8.41
CA MET A 59 1.90 24.74 9.65
C MET A 59 2.39 23.65 10.61
N PRO A 60 3.36 23.95 11.48
CA PRO A 60 3.80 23.03 12.53
C PRO A 60 2.62 22.54 13.37
N CYS A 61 2.52 21.23 13.52
CA CYS A 61 1.45 20.58 14.29
C CYS A 61 1.96 19.29 14.96
N ALA A 62 1.17 18.78 15.91
CA ALA A 62 1.43 17.51 16.54
C ALA A 62 0.88 16.37 15.68
N LEU A 63 1.75 15.45 15.28
CA LEU A 63 1.43 14.23 14.53
C LEU A 63 1.41 13.03 15.46
N THR A 64 0.68 11.97 15.11
CA THR A 64 0.79 10.70 15.83
C THR A 64 2.12 10.05 15.48
N HIS A 65 2.91 9.69 16.50
CA HIS A 65 4.24 9.12 16.35
C HIS A 65 4.16 7.61 16.20
N TYR A 66 4.23 7.11 14.97
CA TYR A 66 4.32 5.68 14.70
C TYR A 66 5.77 5.20 14.72
N ARG A 67 5.94 3.91 15.03
CA ARG A 67 7.23 3.21 15.06
C ARG A 67 7.21 2.00 14.14
N ARG A 68 8.39 1.48 13.86
CA ARG A 68 8.51 0.21 13.14
C ARG A 68 7.70 -0.88 13.84
N GLY A 69 6.90 -1.62 13.06
CA GLY A 69 6.01 -2.67 13.57
C GLY A 69 4.59 -2.18 13.88
N ASP A 70 4.33 -0.88 13.89
CA ASP A 70 2.96 -0.37 13.97
C ASP A 70 2.23 -0.60 12.62
N VAL A 71 0.91 -0.73 12.68
CA VAL A 71 0.07 -0.86 11.49
C VAL A 71 -0.74 0.42 11.28
N LEU A 72 -0.55 1.04 10.13
CA LEU A 72 -1.23 2.29 9.77
C LEU A 72 -2.39 2.00 8.80
N VAL A 73 -3.58 2.49 9.15
CA VAL A 73 -4.80 2.32 8.35
C VAL A 73 -5.45 3.69 8.10
N ALA A 74 -5.81 3.99 6.86
CA ALA A 74 -6.55 5.20 6.55
C ALA A 74 -7.97 5.10 7.13
N ASN A 75 -8.37 6.06 7.95
CA ASN A 75 -9.70 6.12 8.56
C ASN A 75 -10.76 6.71 7.62
N ILE A 76 -10.33 7.46 6.60
CA ILE A 76 -11.22 8.01 5.58
C ILE A 76 -11.37 7.02 4.44
N ARG A 77 -12.63 6.77 4.02
CA ARG A 77 -12.98 5.84 2.94
C ARG A 77 -12.36 4.45 3.15
N PRO A 78 -12.72 3.74 4.23
CA PRO A 78 -12.13 2.43 4.53
C PRO A 78 -12.26 1.43 3.38
N TYR A 79 -13.28 1.55 2.52
CA TYR A 79 -13.46 0.73 1.32
C TYR A 79 -12.28 0.79 0.33
N LEU A 80 -11.41 1.80 0.42
CA LEU A 80 -10.17 1.87 -0.38
C LEU A 80 -9.08 0.92 0.13
N LYS A 81 -9.27 0.30 1.29
CA LYS A 81 -8.39 -0.73 1.88
C LYS A 81 -6.92 -0.30 1.94
N LYS A 82 -6.72 0.93 2.46
CA LYS A 82 -5.40 1.53 2.58
C LYS A 82 -4.78 1.15 3.92
N VAL A 83 -3.78 0.31 3.89
CA VAL A 83 -3.06 -0.20 5.08
C VAL A 83 -1.58 -0.37 4.77
N TRP A 84 -0.74 -0.11 5.76
CA TRP A 84 0.71 -0.28 5.67
C TRP A 84 1.29 -0.77 7.00
N TYR A 85 2.19 -1.75 6.91
CA TYR A 85 3.00 -2.25 8.02
C TYR A 85 4.27 -1.43 8.10
N ALA A 86 4.47 -0.68 9.17
CA ALA A 86 5.55 0.29 9.27
C ALA A 86 6.92 -0.39 9.34
N ASP A 87 7.77 -0.11 8.37
CA ASP A 87 9.17 -0.51 8.29
C ASP A 87 10.14 0.51 8.89
N SER A 88 9.64 1.68 9.25
CA SER A 88 10.36 2.83 9.79
C SER A 88 9.53 3.52 10.87
N GLU A 89 10.05 4.61 11.43
CA GLU A 89 9.33 5.49 12.37
C GLU A 89 9.07 6.86 11.74
N GLY A 90 8.06 7.56 12.24
CA GLY A 90 7.73 8.90 11.76
C GLY A 90 6.42 9.43 12.33
N GLY A 91 5.80 10.36 11.64
CA GLY A 91 4.55 10.98 12.03
C GLY A 91 3.43 10.69 11.03
N CYS A 92 2.21 10.46 11.51
CA CYS A 92 1.06 10.34 10.62
C CYS A 92 -0.03 11.37 10.95
N SER A 93 -0.82 11.70 9.91
CA SER A 93 -1.93 12.63 10.04
C SER A 93 -3.05 12.06 10.92
N SER A 94 -3.94 12.91 11.42
CA SER A 94 -5.08 12.52 12.27
C SER A 94 -6.08 11.58 11.59
N ASP A 95 -6.08 11.55 10.27
CA ASP A 95 -6.96 10.71 9.44
C ASP A 95 -6.35 9.32 9.14
N VAL A 96 -5.16 9.06 9.68
CA VAL A 96 -4.50 7.75 9.68
C VAL A 96 -4.52 7.21 11.11
N LEU A 97 -5.08 6.03 11.29
CA LEU A 97 -5.06 5.30 12.56
C LEU A 97 -3.78 4.47 12.63
N ALA A 98 -2.96 4.72 13.64
CA ALA A 98 -1.80 3.89 13.94
C ALA A 98 -2.17 2.92 15.06
N PHE A 99 -2.03 1.63 14.79
CA PHE A 99 -2.28 0.55 15.74
C PHE A 99 -0.94 -0.03 16.19
N ARG A 100 -0.79 -0.17 17.50
CA ARG A 100 0.37 -0.85 18.11
C ARG A 100 -0.11 -2.12 18.77
N VAL A 101 0.64 -3.20 18.51
CA VAL A 101 0.36 -4.47 19.18
C VAL A 101 0.67 -4.39 20.67
N LYS A 102 -0.15 -5.04 21.49
CA LYS A 102 0.09 -5.20 22.92
C LYS A 102 1.08 -6.32 23.20
N ASN A 103 1.70 -6.28 24.40
CA ASN A 103 2.63 -7.31 24.83
C ASN A 103 2.00 -8.71 24.78
N GLY A 104 2.76 -9.67 24.28
CA GLY A 104 2.33 -11.06 24.14
C GLY A 104 1.74 -11.41 22.78
N HIS A 105 1.54 -10.43 21.88
CA HIS A 105 1.02 -10.63 20.54
C HIS A 105 2.03 -10.22 19.46
N CYS A 106 1.85 -10.72 18.25
CA CYS A 106 2.78 -10.52 17.15
C CYS A 106 2.37 -9.33 16.25
N PRO A 107 3.27 -8.34 15.99
CA PRO A 107 2.95 -7.19 15.12
C PRO A 107 2.57 -7.58 13.69
N SER A 108 3.22 -8.59 13.10
CA SER A 108 2.89 -9.09 11.77
C SER A 108 1.53 -9.80 11.73
N PHE A 109 1.09 -10.41 12.83
CA PHE A 109 -0.25 -10.95 12.96
C PHE A 109 -1.30 -9.83 13.00
N LEU A 110 -1.08 -8.78 13.77
CA LEU A 110 -1.94 -7.60 13.77
C LEU A 110 -2.09 -7.03 12.34
N TYR A 111 -1.00 -6.93 11.59
CA TYR A 111 -1.06 -6.51 10.20
C TYR A 111 -1.91 -7.47 9.35
N THR A 112 -1.77 -8.78 9.55
CA THR A 112 -2.58 -9.80 8.85
C THR A 112 -4.07 -9.63 9.13
N VAL A 113 -4.45 -9.37 10.37
CA VAL A 113 -5.84 -9.10 10.78
C VAL A 113 -6.39 -7.85 10.09
N LEU A 114 -5.65 -6.75 10.14
CA LEU A 114 -6.08 -5.45 9.61
C LEU A 114 -6.05 -5.38 8.07
N MET A 115 -5.44 -6.36 7.42
CA MET A 115 -5.47 -6.50 5.96
C MET A 115 -6.74 -7.15 5.41
N GLN A 116 -7.51 -7.88 6.22
CA GLN A 116 -8.63 -8.68 5.75
C GLN A 116 -9.76 -7.81 5.16
N ASP A 117 -10.46 -8.32 4.17
CA ASP A 117 -11.68 -7.69 3.64
C ASP A 117 -12.73 -7.52 4.72
N ALA A 118 -12.91 -8.55 5.55
CA ALA A 118 -13.86 -8.56 6.67
C ALA A 118 -13.60 -7.40 7.65
N PHE A 119 -12.34 -7.04 7.91
CA PHE A 119 -12.01 -5.90 8.75
C PHE A 119 -12.47 -4.58 8.12
N PHE A 120 -12.22 -4.37 6.83
CA PHE A 120 -12.64 -3.15 6.14
C PHE A 120 -14.16 -3.06 5.99
N ASP A 121 -14.83 -4.18 5.73
CA ASP A 121 -16.29 -4.25 5.67
C ASP A 121 -16.91 -3.92 7.03
N TYR A 122 -16.31 -4.44 8.12
CA TYR A 122 -16.71 -4.10 9.49
C TYR A 122 -16.47 -2.62 9.80
N ALA A 123 -15.32 -2.07 9.44
CA ALA A 123 -15.02 -0.65 9.62
C ALA A 123 -16.00 0.25 8.83
N MET A 124 -16.44 -0.20 7.65
CA MET A 124 -17.44 0.49 6.84
C MET A 124 -18.84 0.43 7.44
N SER A 125 -19.23 -0.68 8.08
CA SER A 125 -20.58 -0.85 8.65
C SER A 125 -20.92 0.18 9.72
N GLY A 126 -19.92 0.73 10.42
CA GLY A 126 -20.10 1.81 11.42
C GLY A 126 -19.58 3.16 10.95
N ALA A 127 -19.20 3.27 9.70
CA ALA A 127 -18.65 4.52 9.20
C ALA A 127 -19.73 5.61 9.11
N LYS A 128 -19.35 6.84 9.49
CA LYS A 128 -20.22 8.03 9.47
C LYS A 128 -19.82 8.93 8.28
N GLY A 129 -20.82 9.55 7.66
CA GLY A 129 -20.64 10.46 6.54
C GLY A 129 -20.83 9.78 5.17
N SER A 130 -21.64 10.39 4.30
CA SER A 130 -22.00 9.80 2.99
C SER A 130 -20.93 10.00 1.92
N LYS A 131 -20.34 11.20 1.84
CA LYS A 131 -19.35 11.54 0.79
C LYS A 131 -17.93 11.12 1.14
N MET A 132 -17.57 11.19 2.42
CA MET A 132 -16.24 10.82 2.94
C MET A 132 -16.43 10.01 4.24
N PRO A 133 -16.87 8.74 4.14
CA PRO A 133 -17.12 7.92 5.31
C PRO A 133 -15.85 7.77 6.14
N ARG A 134 -16.00 7.95 7.46
CA ARG A 134 -14.93 7.73 8.45
C ARG A 134 -15.34 6.60 9.38
N GLY A 135 -14.46 5.64 9.56
CA GLY A 135 -14.65 4.54 10.50
C GLY A 135 -14.81 5.05 11.93
N ASP A 136 -15.71 4.40 12.67
CA ASP A 136 -15.90 4.64 14.10
C ASP A 136 -14.80 3.91 14.87
N LYS A 137 -13.96 4.67 15.60
CA LYS A 137 -12.79 4.12 16.30
C LYS A 137 -13.18 3.10 17.39
N ASP A 138 -14.25 3.37 18.12
CA ASP A 138 -14.69 2.48 19.20
C ASP A 138 -15.28 1.19 18.63
N GLN A 139 -15.96 1.27 17.49
CA GLN A 139 -16.44 0.08 16.80
C GLN A 139 -15.25 -0.72 16.24
N ILE A 140 -14.30 -0.10 15.57
CA ILE A 140 -13.10 -0.77 15.01
C ILE A 140 -12.42 -1.60 16.08
N MET A 141 -12.24 -1.08 17.29
CA MET A 141 -11.59 -1.79 18.40
C MET A 141 -12.41 -2.98 18.95
N ARG A 142 -13.69 -3.08 18.60
CA ARG A 142 -14.55 -4.23 18.93
C ARG A 142 -14.60 -5.30 17.84
N TYR A 143 -13.79 -5.16 16.78
CA TYR A 143 -13.69 -6.18 15.73
C TYR A 143 -13.28 -7.53 16.34
N GLU A 144 -14.06 -8.57 16.05
CA GLU A 144 -13.85 -9.91 16.59
C GLU A 144 -12.92 -10.72 15.70
N LEU A 145 -12.00 -11.44 16.31
CA LEU A 145 -11.04 -12.28 15.65
C LEU A 145 -10.89 -13.61 16.41
N PRO A 146 -10.50 -14.71 15.71
CA PRO A 146 -10.24 -15.97 16.36
C PRO A 146 -9.01 -15.89 17.28
N ILE A 147 -9.01 -16.69 18.34
CA ILE A 147 -7.87 -16.82 19.24
C ILE A 147 -6.84 -17.75 18.63
N PHE A 148 -5.58 -17.32 18.66
CA PHE A 148 -4.41 -18.10 18.28
C PHE A 148 -3.39 -18.14 19.40
N THR A 149 -2.58 -19.17 19.42
CA THR A 149 -1.40 -19.22 20.29
C THR A 149 -0.32 -18.22 19.76
N PRO A 150 0.58 -17.73 20.61
CA PRO A 150 1.66 -16.83 20.16
C PRO A 150 2.49 -17.37 18.99
N LEU A 151 2.73 -18.70 18.96
CA LEU A 151 3.45 -19.34 17.86
C LEU A 151 2.64 -19.35 16.55
N GLU A 152 1.33 -19.57 16.63
CA GLU A 152 0.46 -19.48 15.46
C GLU A 152 0.37 -18.06 14.93
N GLU A 153 0.26 -17.05 15.82
CA GLU A 153 0.28 -15.64 15.42
C GLU A 153 1.58 -15.29 14.69
N GLU A 154 2.73 -15.73 15.21
CA GLU A 154 4.03 -15.50 14.59
C GLU A 154 4.12 -16.17 13.20
N ASN A 155 3.73 -17.42 13.08
CA ASN A 155 3.76 -18.16 11.81
C ASN A 155 2.84 -17.53 10.75
N ILE A 156 1.59 -17.20 11.13
CA ILE A 156 0.61 -16.57 10.25
C ILE A 156 1.11 -15.18 9.83
N GLY A 157 1.58 -14.38 10.78
CA GLY A 157 2.06 -13.04 10.54
C GLY A 157 3.28 -13.00 9.62
N ASN A 158 4.28 -13.83 9.89
CA ASN A 158 5.51 -13.88 9.10
C ASN A 158 5.22 -14.36 7.67
N MET A 159 4.42 -15.42 7.51
CA MET A 159 4.00 -15.89 6.20
C MET A 159 3.31 -14.77 5.38
N MET A 160 2.42 -13.99 6.01
CA MET A 160 1.73 -12.91 5.32
C MET A 160 2.69 -11.78 4.91
N VAL A 161 3.60 -11.39 5.79
CA VAL A 161 4.63 -10.36 5.48
C VAL A 161 5.50 -10.80 4.31
N ASP A 162 5.91 -12.08 4.26
CA ASP A 162 6.70 -12.64 3.16
C ASP A 162 5.93 -12.62 1.84
N ILE A 163 4.65 -13.03 1.86
CA ILE A 163 3.78 -13.00 0.68
C ILE A 163 3.63 -11.54 0.17
N MET A 164 3.34 -10.61 1.06
CA MET A 164 3.17 -9.20 0.69
C MET A 164 4.45 -8.57 0.17
N SER A 165 5.59 -8.93 0.74
CA SER A 165 6.91 -8.52 0.25
C SER A 165 7.12 -9.00 -1.20
N LYS A 166 6.86 -10.27 -1.49
CA LYS A 166 6.95 -10.82 -2.85
C LYS A 166 5.99 -10.14 -3.83
N ILE A 167 4.75 -9.90 -3.42
CA ILE A 167 3.77 -9.17 -4.24
C ILE A 167 4.27 -7.76 -4.56
N ASN A 168 4.83 -7.04 -3.59
CA ASN A 168 5.34 -5.69 -3.79
C ASN A 168 6.56 -5.67 -4.72
N VAL A 169 7.50 -6.61 -4.55
CA VAL A 169 8.66 -6.75 -5.45
C VAL A 169 8.20 -7.05 -6.88
N ASN A 170 7.26 -7.97 -7.06
CA ASN A 170 6.73 -8.29 -8.40
C ASN A 170 6.04 -7.08 -9.05
N ARG A 171 5.31 -6.27 -8.28
CA ARG A 171 4.72 -5.02 -8.79
C ARG A 171 5.79 -4.03 -9.24
N GLN A 172 6.83 -3.83 -8.45
CA GLN A 172 7.95 -2.95 -8.83
C GLN A 172 8.66 -3.44 -10.10
N ILE A 173 8.85 -4.75 -10.25
CA ILE A 173 9.41 -5.34 -11.47
C ILE A 173 8.50 -5.03 -12.66
N ASN A 174 7.18 -5.23 -12.54
CA ASN A 174 6.24 -4.95 -13.62
C ASN A 174 6.22 -3.47 -14.00
N ASP A 175 6.19 -2.56 -13.02
CA ASP A 175 6.21 -1.11 -13.24
C ASP A 175 7.51 -0.70 -13.98
N ASN A 176 8.65 -1.27 -13.58
CA ASN A 176 9.93 -1.04 -14.26
C ASN A 176 9.96 -1.59 -15.70
N LEU A 177 9.46 -2.80 -15.91
CA LEU A 177 9.39 -3.41 -17.24
C LEU A 177 8.48 -2.62 -18.18
N GLU A 178 7.34 -2.13 -17.68
CA GLU A 178 6.44 -1.26 -18.45
C GLU A 178 7.13 0.06 -18.83
N ALA A 179 7.81 0.69 -17.87
CA ALA A 179 8.58 1.91 -18.13
C ALA A 179 9.70 1.67 -19.18
N MET A 180 10.43 0.56 -19.07
CA MET A 180 11.48 0.19 -20.04
C MET A 180 10.89 -0.08 -21.43
N ALA A 181 9.77 -0.79 -21.51
CA ALA A 181 9.09 -1.07 -22.77
C ALA A 181 8.65 0.23 -23.47
N LYS A 182 8.08 1.17 -22.67
CA LYS A 182 7.71 2.50 -23.19
C LYS A 182 8.92 3.29 -23.66
N GLN A 183 10.02 3.31 -22.91
CA GLN A 183 11.24 3.99 -23.31
C GLN A 183 11.81 3.40 -24.62
N LEU A 184 11.81 2.07 -24.73
CA LEU A 184 12.27 1.39 -25.93
C LEU A 184 11.38 1.71 -27.14
N TYR A 185 10.04 1.70 -26.95
CA TYR A 185 9.09 2.09 -27.97
C TYR A 185 9.32 3.54 -28.43
N ASP A 186 9.47 4.47 -27.48
CA ASP A 186 9.72 5.88 -27.79
C ASP A 186 11.04 6.06 -28.55
N TYR A 187 12.08 5.36 -28.14
CA TYR A 187 13.39 5.40 -28.79
C TYR A 187 13.33 4.91 -30.25
N TRP A 188 12.62 3.81 -30.50
CA TRP A 188 12.53 3.21 -31.83
C TRP A 188 11.51 3.90 -32.73
N PHE A 189 10.31 4.20 -32.24
CA PHE A 189 9.17 4.55 -33.07
C PHE A 189 8.70 6.01 -32.94
N VAL A 190 9.18 6.73 -31.93
CA VAL A 190 8.88 8.15 -31.75
C VAL A 190 10.09 9.00 -32.08
N GLN A 191 11.22 8.71 -31.49
CA GLN A 191 12.47 9.45 -31.70
C GLN A 191 13.19 9.00 -32.97
N PHE A 192 13.05 7.73 -33.38
CA PHE A 192 13.77 7.08 -34.44
C PHE A 192 15.31 7.06 -34.27
N ASP A 193 15.74 7.00 -33.02
CA ASP A 193 17.17 6.95 -32.65
C ASP A 193 17.67 5.53 -32.34
N PHE A 194 16.98 4.51 -32.91
CA PHE A 194 17.53 3.15 -32.93
C PHE A 194 18.93 3.13 -33.56
N LEU A 195 19.76 2.17 -33.17
CA LEU A 195 21.14 2.08 -33.66
C LEU A 195 21.19 1.75 -35.13
N ASN A 196 21.93 2.55 -35.90
CA ASN A 196 22.26 2.28 -37.31
C ASN A 196 23.39 1.22 -37.44
N GLU A 197 23.81 0.90 -38.63
CA GLU A 197 24.87 -0.09 -38.90
C GLU A 197 26.23 0.27 -38.26
N GLU A 198 26.45 1.55 -37.97
CA GLU A 198 27.65 2.05 -37.28
C GLU A 198 27.52 2.08 -35.76
N GLY A 199 26.38 1.63 -35.21
CA GLY A 199 26.09 1.67 -33.78
C GLY A 199 25.78 3.07 -33.24
N LYS A 200 25.39 4.03 -34.10
CA LYS A 200 25.01 5.40 -33.73
C LYS A 200 23.49 5.57 -33.77
N PRO A 201 22.89 6.49 -32.97
CA PRO A 201 21.47 6.81 -33.04
C PRO A 201 21.09 7.26 -34.48
N TYR A 202 20.08 6.62 -35.10
CA TYR A 202 19.77 6.80 -36.50
C TYR A 202 19.48 8.25 -36.90
N LYS A 203 18.42 8.83 -36.31
CA LYS A 203 17.97 10.20 -36.66
C LYS A 203 18.96 11.26 -36.19
N SER A 204 19.44 11.18 -34.96
CA SER A 204 20.36 12.17 -34.38
C SER A 204 21.75 12.18 -35.05
N SER A 205 22.15 11.10 -35.72
CA SER A 205 23.40 11.06 -36.51
C SER A 205 23.20 11.33 -38.02
N GLY A 206 22.00 11.85 -38.39
CA GLY A 206 21.73 12.26 -39.77
C GLY A 206 21.14 11.17 -40.67
N GLY A 207 20.51 10.16 -40.10
CA GLY A 207 19.76 9.13 -40.84
C GLY A 207 18.68 9.72 -41.75
N ALA A 208 18.54 9.19 -42.95
CA ALA A 208 17.62 9.71 -43.96
C ALA A 208 16.16 9.53 -43.55
N MET A 209 15.41 10.61 -43.53
CA MET A 209 13.99 10.65 -43.19
C MET A 209 13.13 10.94 -44.42
N VAL A 210 11.90 10.41 -44.46
CA VAL A 210 10.93 10.64 -45.57
C VAL A 210 9.55 10.95 -44.93
N TRP A 211 8.82 11.87 -45.57
CA TRP A 211 7.47 12.20 -45.13
C TRP A 211 6.48 11.04 -45.40
N ASN A 212 5.71 10.66 -44.42
CA ASN A 212 4.66 9.66 -44.54
C ASN A 212 3.28 10.32 -44.49
N GLU A 213 2.54 10.25 -45.56
CA GLU A 213 1.21 10.90 -45.69
C GLU A 213 0.15 10.31 -44.78
N LYS A 214 0.23 9.01 -44.44
CA LYS A 214 -0.75 8.35 -43.55
C LYS A 214 -0.52 8.77 -42.09
N LEU A 215 0.73 8.79 -41.65
CA LEU A 215 1.10 9.12 -40.29
C LEU A 215 1.25 10.62 -40.02
N LYS A 216 1.26 11.45 -41.11
CA LYS A 216 1.45 12.92 -41.02
C LYS A 216 2.75 13.30 -40.29
N ARG A 217 3.82 12.54 -40.51
CA ARG A 217 5.12 12.75 -39.87
C ARG A 217 6.24 12.18 -40.71
N GLU A 218 7.48 12.62 -40.46
CA GLU A 218 8.67 12.00 -41.01
C GLU A 218 8.95 10.66 -40.36
N ILE A 219 9.35 9.68 -41.14
CA ILE A 219 9.77 8.34 -40.74
C ILE A 219 11.11 7.97 -41.40
N PRO A 220 11.86 7.01 -40.85
CA PRO A 220 13.09 6.53 -41.46
C PRO A 220 12.85 6.03 -42.88
N LYS A 221 13.79 6.35 -43.79
CA LYS A 221 13.74 5.88 -45.19
C LYS A 221 13.74 4.35 -45.20
N GLY A 222 12.82 3.75 -45.96
CA GLY A 222 12.70 2.30 -46.09
C GLY A 222 11.68 1.67 -45.07
N TRP A 223 11.12 2.45 -44.17
CA TRP A 223 10.03 1.96 -43.31
C TRP A 223 8.68 2.07 -44.02
N ASN A 224 7.88 0.99 -43.95
CA ASN A 224 6.51 0.92 -44.49
C ASN A 224 5.53 0.73 -43.37
N PHE A 225 4.38 1.43 -43.42
CA PHE A 225 3.27 1.37 -42.45
C PHE A 225 1.93 1.16 -43.16
#